data_ecfcb4847f093a8fe1d0bb8cb685ebc0
#
_entry.id   ecfcb4847f093a8fe1d0bb8cb685ebc0
#
_cell.length_a   1.000
_cell.length_b   1.000
_cell.length_c   1.000
_cell.angle_alpha   90.00
_cell.angle_beta   90.00
_cell.angle_gamma   90.00
#
_symmetry.space_group_name_H-M   'P 1'
#
loop_
_entity.id
_entity.type
_entity.pdbx_description
1 polymer ?
#
loop_
_entity_poly.entity_id
_entity_poly.type
_entity_poly.pdbx_seq_one_letter_code
_entity_poly.pdbx_strand_id
1 'polypeptide(L)'
;MKVTLENKKGLNKDLKVFIDKKTITSYMDKKYEEIKGTINLKGFRPGKVPREILKRQFGKAVFNEVLDKVLKESTTKALEQNKIKPAGQPKLDLKKYGEDKDLEYTISVTELPKIEIKSLENIKFDEYTVKIDEKETDKRIKEIAKNQPN
;
A
#
# COMPACT_ATOMS: atom_id res chain seq x y z
N MET A 1 -2.84 -19.96 6.90
CA MET A 1 -3.30 -18.58 6.80
C MET A 1 -4.79 -18.57 6.48
N LYS A 2 -5.60 -17.94 7.29
CA LYS A 2 -7.04 -17.74 7.05
C LYS A 2 -7.30 -16.24 6.96
N VAL A 3 -8.03 -15.82 5.93
CA VAL A 3 -8.40 -14.42 5.69
C VAL A 3 -9.93 -14.34 5.75
N THR A 4 -10.45 -13.50 6.62
CA THR A 4 -11.88 -13.24 6.73
C THR A 4 -12.14 -11.78 6.38
N LEU A 5 -13.00 -11.54 5.40
CA LEU A 5 -13.37 -10.21 4.95
C LEU A 5 -14.56 -9.71 5.76
N GLU A 6 -14.41 -8.60 6.46
CA GLU A 6 -15.50 -7.87 7.11
C GLU A 6 -15.74 -6.58 6.33
N ASN A 7 -16.88 -6.50 5.66
CA ASN A 7 -17.25 -5.28 4.94
C ASN A 7 -17.74 -4.22 5.91
N LYS A 8 -17.01 -3.11 6.03
CA LYS A 8 -17.56 -1.87 6.60
C LYS A 8 -18.35 -1.10 5.54
N LYS A 9 -19.23 -0.21 5.99
CA LYS A 9 -20.04 0.61 5.09
C LYS A 9 -19.17 1.44 4.13
N GLY A 10 -19.48 1.41 2.85
CA GLY A 10 -18.82 2.20 1.81
C GLY A 10 -17.55 1.56 1.25
N LEU A 11 -16.54 2.40 0.95
CA LEU A 11 -15.27 2.01 0.34
C LEU A 11 -14.25 1.44 1.34
N ASN A 12 -14.56 1.47 2.65
CA ASN A 12 -13.68 0.96 3.69
C ASN A 12 -13.95 -0.53 3.91
N LYS A 13 -12.88 -1.33 3.82
CA LYS A 13 -12.92 -2.77 4.05
C LYS A 13 -11.93 -3.14 5.15
N ASP A 14 -12.38 -3.98 6.07
CA ASP A 14 -11.54 -4.57 7.09
C ASP A 14 -11.34 -6.05 6.77
N LEU A 15 -10.10 -6.47 6.74
CA LEU A 15 -9.70 -7.86 6.54
C LEU A 15 -9.08 -8.38 7.84
N LYS A 16 -9.67 -9.39 8.43
CA LYS A 16 -9.06 -10.11 9.54
C LYS A 16 -8.18 -11.22 9.00
N VAL A 17 -6.92 -11.19 9.34
CA VAL A 17 -5.93 -12.19 8.94
C VAL A 17 -5.48 -12.96 10.17
N PHE A 18 -5.55 -14.28 10.04
CA PHE A 18 -5.08 -15.22 11.05
C PHE A 18 -3.94 -16.06 10.47
N ILE A 19 -2.82 -16.07 11.16
CA ILE A 19 -1.63 -16.83 10.77
C ILE A 19 -1.24 -17.77 11.90
N ASP A 20 -1.15 -19.06 11.58
CA ASP A 20 -0.79 -20.10 12.53
C ASP A 20 0.65 -19.92 13.03
N LYS A 21 0.87 -20.16 14.31
CA LYS A 21 2.18 -20.23 14.96
C LYS A 21 3.20 -21.05 14.17
N LYS A 22 2.80 -22.20 13.59
CA LYS A 22 3.69 -23.06 12.78
C LYS A 22 4.33 -22.32 11.62
N THR A 23 3.55 -21.44 10.97
CA THR A 23 4.06 -20.63 9.85
C THR A 23 5.10 -19.63 10.34
N ILE A 24 4.84 -18.93 11.44
CA ILE A 24 5.77 -17.97 12.04
C ILE A 24 7.07 -18.66 12.43
N THR A 25 6.98 -19.82 13.11
CA THR A 25 8.14 -20.62 13.50
C THR A 25 8.98 -21.02 12.29
N SER A 26 8.36 -21.44 11.19
CA SER A 26 9.07 -21.78 9.94
C SER A 26 9.84 -20.59 9.36
N TYR A 27 9.25 -19.39 9.38
CA TYR A 27 9.95 -18.16 8.95
C TYR A 27 11.09 -17.79 9.88
N MET A 28 10.91 -17.96 11.20
CA MET A 28 11.97 -17.74 12.18
C MET A 28 13.12 -18.72 11.99
N ASP A 29 12.83 -19.99 11.73
CA ASP A 29 13.84 -21.03 11.51
C ASP A 29 14.69 -20.71 10.28
N LYS A 30 14.07 -20.33 9.17
CA LYS A 30 14.77 -19.90 7.97
C LYS A 30 15.66 -18.69 8.25
N LYS A 31 15.15 -17.71 9.02
CA LYS A 31 15.93 -16.52 9.35
C LYS A 31 17.11 -16.84 10.25
N TYR A 32 16.94 -17.72 11.22
CA TYR A 32 18.07 -18.18 12.05
C TYR A 32 19.14 -18.91 11.23
N GLU A 33 18.77 -19.69 10.23
CA GLU A 33 19.74 -20.33 9.32
C GLU A 33 20.49 -19.30 8.47
N GLU A 34 19.82 -18.28 7.96
CA GLU A 34 20.45 -17.16 7.24
C GLU A 34 21.46 -16.43 8.13
N ILE A 35 21.04 -16.06 9.33
CA ILE A 35 21.86 -15.32 10.30
C ILE A 35 23.05 -16.15 10.77
N LYS A 36 22.88 -17.44 10.99
CA LYS A 36 23.94 -18.36 11.41
C LYS A 36 25.15 -18.33 10.47
N GLY A 37 24.90 -18.17 9.15
CA GLY A 37 25.98 -18.06 8.16
C GLY A 37 26.71 -16.72 8.16
N THR A 38 26.05 -15.67 8.63
CA THR A 38 26.53 -14.27 8.48
C THR A 38 27.14 -13.74 9.78
N ILE A 39 26.67 -14.19 10.95
CA ILE A 39 27.10 -13.67 12.25
C ILE A 39 28.41 -14.33 12.71
N ASN A 40 29.35 -13.45 13.10
CA ASN A 40 30.58 -13.82 13.76
C ASN A 40 30.49 -13.50 15.28
N LEU A 41 30.21 -14.51 16.09
CA LEU A 41 30.16 -14.39 17.55
C LEU A 41 31.50 -14.76 18.17
N LYS A 42 31.98 -13.92 19.08
CA LYS A 42 33.20 -14.22 19.87
C LYS A 42 33.03 -15.57 20.59
N GLY A 43 33.95 -16.47 20.37
CA GLY A 43 33.94 -17.82 20.98
C GLY A 43 33.29 -18.91 20.12
N PHE A 44 32.75 -18.59 18.96
CA PHE A 44 32.17 -19.56 18.04
C PHE A 44 32.71 -19.40 16.63
N ARG A 45 32.96 -20.51 15.94
CA ARG A 45 33.33 -20.51 14.54
C ARG A 45 32.10 -20.08 13.69
N PRO A 46 32.29 -19.22 12.67
CA PRO A 46 31.20 -18.83 11.75
C PRO A 46 30.44 -20.07 11.22
N GLY A 47 29.12 -20.05 11.29
CA GLY A 47 28.28 -21.15 10.86
C GLY A 47 28.10 -22.30 11.87
N LYS A 48 28.77 -22.26 13.02
CA LYS A 48 28.67 -23.32 14.07
C LYS A 48 28.05 -22.82 15.38
N VAL A 49 27.37 -21.65 15.35
CA VAL A 49 26.70 -21.08 16.51
C VAL A 49 25.45 -21.92 16.85
N PRO A 50 25.28 -22.40 18.10
CA PRO A 50 24.09 -23.11 18.53
C PRO A 50 22.85 -22.19 18.43
N ARG A 51 21.72 -22.78 18.01
CA ARG A 51 20.45 -22.03 17.79
C ARG A 51 19.95 -21.35 19.07
N GLU A 52 20.15 -21.97 20.22
CA GLU A 52 19.74 -21.42 21.52
C GLU A 52 20.43 -20.09 21.84
N ILE A 53 21.71 -19.97 21.48
CA ILE A 53 22.48 -18.74 21.67
C ILE A 53 21.98 -17.65 20.71
N LEU A 54 21.71 -17.99 19.44
CA LEU A 54 21.13 -17.08 18.48
C LEU A 54 19.74 -16.60 18.96
N LYS A 55 18.90 -17.49 19.44
CA LYS A 55 17.59 -17.16 20.00
C LYS A 55 17.69 -16.22 21.19
N ARG A 56 18.64 -16.47 22.09
CA ARG A 56 18.85 -15.68 23.30
C ARG A 56 19.35 -14.25 22.98
N GLN A 57 20.27 -14.12 22.05
CA GLN A 57 20.87 -12.81 21.71
C GLN A 57 20.08 -12.02 20.68
N PHE A 58 19.55 -12.70 19.68
CA PHE A 58 18.90 -12.07 18.51
C PHE A 58 17.41 -12.36 18.39
N GLY A 59 16.84 -13.14 19.32
CA GLY A 59 15.45 -13.60 19.23
C GLY A 59 14.45 -12.47 19.00
N LYS A 60 14.55 -11.40 19.79
CA LYS A 60 13.65 -10.22 19.64
C LYS A 60 13.82 -9.52 18.29
N ALA A 61 15.06 -9.31 17.85
CA ALA A 61 15.34 -8.65 16.58
C ALA A 61 14.84 -9.50 15.39
N VAL A 62 15.15 -10.80 15.42
CA VAL A 62 14.69 -11.75 14.41
C VAL A 62 13.16 -11.85 14.38
N PHE A 63 12.54 -11.90 15.56
CA PHE A 63 11.08 -11.94 15.66
C PHE A 63 10.43 -10.71 15.02
N ASN A 64 10.93 -9.51 15.31
CA ASN A 64 10.40 -8.27 14.72
C ASN A 64 10.58 -8.24 13.20
N GLU A 65 11.76 -8.64 12.70
CA GLU A 65 12.04 -8.69 11.26
C GLU A 65 11.15 -9.71 10.54
N VAL A 66 10.98 -10.88 11.14
CA VAL A 66 10.09 -11.93 10.60
C VAL A 66 8.64 -11.47 10.65
N LEU A 67 8.22 -10.82 11.74
CA LEU A 67 6.87 -10.28 11.88
C LEU A 67 6.56 -9.28 10.77
N ASP A 68 7.45 -8.31 10.54
CA ASP A 68 7.29 -7.32 9.47
C ASP A 68 7.22 -7.96 8.08
N LYS A 69 8.07 -8.95 7.83
CA LYS A 69 8.06 -9.69 6.56
C LYS A 69 6.77 -10.47 6.37
N VAL A 70 6.33 -11.20 7.38
CA VAL A 70 5.09 -11.98 7.36
C VAL A 70 3.87 -11.07 7.21
N LEU A 71 3.84 -9.92 7.90
CA LEU A 71 2.78 -8.93 7.77
C LEU A 71 2.70 -8.39 6.33
N LYS A 72 3.82 -7.99 5.74
CA LYS A 72 3.87 -7.49 4.36
C LYS A 72 3.39 -8.55 3.36
N GLU A 73 3.96 -9.76 3.41
CA GLU A 73 3.60 -10.84 2.49
C GLU A 73 2.13 -11.27 2.63
N SER A 74 1.66 -11.41 3.87
CA SER A 74 0.28 -11.83 4.12
C SER A 74 -0.74 -10.74 3.77
N THR A 75 -0.40 -9.46 3.97
CA THR A 75 -1.24 -8.33 3.54
C THR A 75 -1.36 -8.30 2.03
N THR A 76 -0.25 -8.41 1.29
CA THR A 76 -0.27 -8.45 -0.17
C THR A 76 -1.12 -9.61 -0.69
N LYS A 77 -0.90 -10.81 -0.16
CA LYS A 77 -1.69 -11.99 -0.54
C LYS A 77 -3.18 -11.84 -0.21
N ALA A 78 -3.51 -11.25 0.95
CA ALA A 78 -4.90 -11.01 1.35
C ALA A 78 -5.60 -10.02 0.42
N LEU A 79 -4.93 -8.95 -0.01
CA LEU A 79 -5.45 -7.97 -0.94
C LEU A 79 -5.63 -8.57 -2.35
N GLU A 80 -4.66 -9.34 -2.84
CA GLU A 80 -4.71 -10.02 -4.14
C GLU A 80 -5.84 -11.05 -4.20
N GLN A 81 -5.97 -11.91 -3.18
CA GLN A 81 -7.04 -12.92 -3.11
C GLN A 81 -8.44 -12.30 -3.14
N ASN A 82 -8.61 -11.15 -2.52
CA ASN A 82 -9.88 -10.43 -2.49
C ASN A 82 -10.03 -9.42 -3.65
N LYS A 83 -9.05 -9.33 -4.56
CA LYS A 83 -9.03 -8.40 -5.71
C LYS A 83 -9.27 -6.94 -5.30
N ILE A 84 -8.80 -6.56 -4.10
CA ILE A 84 -8.95 -5.22 -3.56
C ILE A 84 -7.77 -4.37 -4.04
N LYS A 85 -8.08 -3.26 -4.71
CA LYS A 85 -7.08 -2.25 -5.08
C LYS A 85 -7.07 -1.17 -3.99
N PRO A 86 -6.03 -1.12 -3.14
CA PRO A 86 -5.96 -0.11 -2.08
C PRO A 86 -5.75 1.29 -2.69
N ALA A 87 -6.50 2.27 -2.20
CA ALA A 87 -6.33 3.67 -2.57
C ALA A 87 -5.13 4.32 -1.88
N GLY A 88 -4.63 3.71 -0.81
CA GLY A 88 -3.49 4.19 -0.03
C GLY A 88 -2.85 3.07 0.79
N GLN A 89 -1.97 3.46 1.71
CA GLN A 89 -1.34 2.47 2.60
C GLN A 89 -2.38 1.85 3.55
N PRO A 90 -2.45 0.50 3.63
CA PRO A 90 -3.34 -0.18 4.56
C PRO A 90 -2.89 0.09 6.01
N LYS A 91 -3.86 0.33 6.88
CA LYS A 91 -3.60 0.40 8.32
C LYS A 91 -3.65 -1.01 8.90
N LEU A 92 -2.63 -1.35 9.67
CA LEU A 92 -2.48 -2.66 10.30
C LEU A 92 -2.69 -2.52 11.82
N ASP A 93 -3.71 -3.17 12.34
CA ASP A 93 -4.00 -3.23 13.77
C ASP A 93 -3.70 -4.64 14.30
N LEU A 94 -2.61 -4.78 15.05
CA LEU A 94 -2.20 -6.04 15.65
C LEU A 94 -3.04 -6.30 16.92
N LYS A 95 -3.80 -7.40 16.91
CA LYS A 95 -4.62 -7.79 18.08
C LYS A 95 -3.91 -8.81 18.97
N LYS A 96 -3.32 -9.82 18.35
CA LYS A 96 -2.55 -10.85 19.06
C LYS A 96 -1.25 -11.10 18.32
N TYR A 97 -0.14 -11.05 19.02
CA TYR A 97 1.16 -11.38 18.49
C TYR A 97 2.06 -11.92 19.62
N GLY A 98 3.02 -12.75 19.27
CA GLY A 98 3.99 -13.32 20.22
C GLY A 98 4.75 -14.49 19.60
N GLU A 99 5.93 -14.78 20.19
CA GLU A 99 6.84 -15.84 19.69
C GLU A 99 6.20 -17.23 19.64
N ASP A 100 5.28 -17.50 20.58
CA ASP A 100 4.60 -18.80 20.73
C ASP A 100 3.07 -18.70 20.58
N LYS A 101 2.58 -17.63 20.00
CA LYS A 101 1.14 -17.38 19.79
C LYS A 101 0.82 -17.26 18.31
N ASP A 102 -0.43 -17.56 17.99
CA ASP A 102 -0.94 -17.27 16.66
C ASP A 102 -0.98 -15.76 16.44
N LEU A 103 -0.71 -15.34 15.21
CA LEU A 103 -0.76 -13.94 14.83
C LEU A 103 -2.16 -13.61 14.30
N GLU A 104 -2.83 -12.69 14.97
CA GLU A 104 -4.12 -12.15 14.55
C GLU A 104 -4.02 -10.63 14.40
N TYR A 105 -4.34 -10.15 13.22
CA TYR A 105 -4.34 -8.72 12.94
C TYR A 105 -5.45 -8.34 11.96
N THR A 106 -5.84 -7.07 12.01
CA THR A 106 -6.85 -6.49 11.13
C THR A 106 -6.19 -5.51 10.17
N ILE A 107 -6.51 -5.62 8.90
CA ILE A 107 -6.07 -4.71 7.85
C ILE A 107 -7.27 -3.82 7.53
N SER A 108 -7.17 -2.52 7.78
CA SER A 108 -8.16 -1.54 7.33
C SER A 108 -7.67 -0.90 6.05
N VAL A 109 -8.42 -1.07 4.97
CA VAL A 109 -8.08 -0.57 3.65
C VAL A 109 -9.25 0.18 3.05
N THR A 110 -8.95 1.27 2.35
CA THR A 110 -9.92 1.98 1.51
C THR A 110 -9.74 1.51 0.07
N GLU A 111 -10.79 0.96 -0.52
CA GLU A 111 -10.80 0.50 -1.91
C GLU A 111 -11.01 1.66 -2.87
N LEU A 112 -10.32 1.64 -4.00
CA LEU A 112 -10.61 2.56 -5.10
C LEU A 112 -11.99 2.24 -5.69
N PRO A 113 -12.87 3.23 -5.86
CA PRO A 113 -14.17 3.02 -6.48
C PRO A 113 -13.99 2.58 -7.94
N LYS A 114 -14.80 1.63 -8.38
CA LYS A 114 -14.94 1.34 -9.80
C LYS A 114 -15.76 2.46 -10.44
N ILE A 115 -15.08 3.29 -11.21
CA ILE A 115 -15.73 4.35 -11.98
C ILE A 115 -16.06 3.77 -13.35
N GLU A 116 -17.35 3.56 -13.62
CA GLU A 116 -17.87 3.25 -14.94
C GLU A 116 -18.25 4.56 -15.60
N ILE A 117 -17.44 5.00 -16.54
CA ILE A 117 -17.76 6.19 -17.34
C ILE A 117 -18.88 5.78 -18.30
N LYS A 118 -20.04 6.42 -18.16
CA LYS A 118 -21.13 6.27 -19.13
C LYS A 118 -20.68 6.87 -20.45
N SER A 119 -21.22 6.35 -21.58
CA SER A 119 -20.95 6.90 -22.91
C SER A 119 -21.18 8.41 -22.94
N LEU A 120 -20.19 9.15 -23.43
CA LEU A 120 -20.23 10.61 -23.57
C LEU A 120 -20.97 11.07 -24.81
N GLU A 121 -21.50 10.14 -25.61
CA GLU A 121 -22.15 10.41 -26.91
C GLU A 121 -23.35 11.35 -26.82
N ASN A 122 -23.99 11.43 -25.65
CA ASN A 122 -25.15 12.27 -25.41
C ASN A 122 -24.84 13.64 -24.78
N ILE A 123 -23.55 13.96 -24.57
CA ILE A 123 -23.16 15.25 -24.03
C ILE A 123 -23.13 16.25 -25.19
N LYS A 124 -24.10 17.16 -25.18
CA LYS A 124 -24.13 18.30 -26.08
C LYS A 124 -23.50 19.49 -25.35
N PHE A 125 -22.63 20.19 -26.03
CA PHE A 125 -22.09 21.46 -25.55
C PHE A 125 -22.27 22.51 -26.66
N ASP A 126 -22.55 23.74 -26.26
CA ASP A 126 -22.69 24.85 -27.16
C ASP A 126 -21.34 25.54 -27.31
N GLU A 127 -20.80 25.57 -28.52
CA GLU A 127 -19.58 26.31 -28.84
C GLU A 127 -19.97 27.73 -29.26
N TYR A 128 -19.58 28.69 -28.46
CA TYR A 128 -19.83 30.10 -28.76
C TYR A 128 -18.69 30.64 -29.63
N THR A 129 -19.01 30.93 -30.89
CA THR A 129 -18.06 31.60 -31.80
C THR A 129 -18.40 33.07 -31.85
N VAL A 130 -17.45 33.93 -31.52
CA VAL A 130 -17.59 35.38 -31.66
C VAL A 130 -17.24 35.76 -33.09
N LYS A 131 -18.24 36.26 -33.83
CA LYS A 131 -18.01 36.89 -35.13
C LYS A 131 -17.64 38.36 -34.88
N ILE A 132 -16.41 38.72 -35.16
CA ILE A 132 -15.96 40.11 -35.11
C ILE A 132 -16.45 40.82 -36.35
N ASP A 133 -17.22 41.91 -36.15
CA ASP A 133 -17.73 42.73 -37.26
C ASP A 133 -16.60 43.61 -37.81
N GLU A 134 -16.42 43.61 -39.13
CA GLU A 134 -15.38 44.43 -39.79
C GLU A 134 -15.44 45.90 -39.38
N LYS A 135 -16.67 46.42 -39.15
CA LYS A 135 -16.89 47.79 -38.69
C LYS A 135 -16.32 48.07 -37.29
N GLU A 136 -16.33 47.09 -36.40
CA GLU A 136 -15.73 47.24 -35.08
C GLU A 136 -14.21 47.19 -35.17
N THR A 137 -13.67 46.37 -36.05
CA THR A 137 -12.24 46.31 -36.32
C THR A 137 -11.71 47.64 -36.85
N ASP A 138 -12.43 48.24 -37.84
CA ASP A 138 -12.05 49.54 -38.41
C ASP A 138 -12.15 50.69 -37.40
N LYS A 139 -13.15 50.69 -36.51
CA LYS A 139 -13.25 51.66 -35.43
C LYS A 139 -12.04 51.55 -34.48
N ARG A 140 -11.68 50.35 -34.14
CA ARG A 140 -10.57 50.10 -33.22
C ARG A 140 -9.23 50.52 -33.82
N ILE A 141 -9.04 50.26 -35.13
CA ILE A 141 -7.83 50.70 -35.85
C ILE A 141 -7.76 52.24 -35.89
N LYS A 142 -8.87 52.94 -36.15
CA LYS A 142 -8.93 54.40 -36.13
C LYS A 142 -8.68 54.99 -34.75
N GLU A 143 -9.16 54.36 -33.67
CA GLU A 143 -8.87 54.78 -32.30
C GLU A 143 -7.39 54.60 -31.95
N ILE A 144 -6.78 53.50 -32.34
CA ILE A 144 -5.35 53.22 -32.11
C ILE A 144 -4.51 54.25 -32.91
N ALA A 145 -4.87 54.52 -34.15
CA ALA A 145 -4.17 55.52 -34.99
C ALA A 145 -4.24 56.93 -34.43
N LYS A 146 -5.34 57.31 -33.76
CA LYS A 146 -5.50 58.63 -33.11
C LYS A 146 -4.68 58.75 -31.81
N ASN A 147 -4.41 57.64 -31.15
CA ASN A 147 -3.72 57.64 -29.87
C ASN A 147 -2.19 57.41 -30.01
N GLN A 148 -1.68 57.19 -31.19
CA GLN A 148 -0.22 57.19 -31.45
C GLN A 148 0.19 58.61 -31.81
N PRO A 149 0.99 59.29 -30.95
CA PRO A 149 1.63 60.54 -31.30
C PRO A 149 2.71 60.29 -32.37
N ASN A 150 2.72 61.14 -33.42
CA ASN A 150 3.80 61.21 -34.41
C ASN A 150 5.10 61.54 -33.73
#